data_0985d4f263440df8bc2ec83784c8ae42
#
_entry.id   0985d4f263440df8bc2ec83784c8ae42
#
_cell.length_a   1.000
_cell.length_b   1.000
_cell.length_c   1.000
_cell.angle_alpha   90.00
_cell.angle_beta   90.00
_cell.angle_gamma   90.00
#
_symmetry.space_group_name_H-M   'P 1'
#
loop_
_entity.id
_entity.type
_entity.pdbx_description
1 polymer ?
#
loop_
_entity_poly.entity_id
_entity_poly.type
_entity_poly.pdbx_seq_one_letter_code
_entity_poly.pdbx_strand_id
1 'polypeptide(L)'
;MLLELGMGLGLVALCWWEVFQRGLVVAQLEDILLLNANQPITIDPSLIPWAAVWPTFVSHVLLITLMVAASFIDIDEKIIPDEITVPGTFLGVILAACLPLSLLPLGTFPLNVPLLGTEVPLAKLAPQLTAYVAPATLSAPNAWPESLDAAPNWKSLVAGLACWWLWCFALTPRIWRGRRSAISKLKVITRRVVRELTRPPLGVIALVGSLAIAGVWLWGEAAWIGLLTALVGLVVSGGLVWIVRLVGSAALGREAMGFGDVTLMMMIGTFLGWQACVVVFFVAPFAGLVIGVLQAVTKRDDVIPYGPFLCLGALFVIVYWASVWNRVEFAFQLGWLMPAVLFACFLLLGVILFIWQQIKIRLFGWGESE
;
A
#
# COMPACT_ATOMS: atom_id res chain seq x y z
N MET A 1 -2.35 -12.65 -26.52
CA MET A 1 -1.11 -12.42 -27.32
C MET A 1 -0.53 -11.01 -27.12
N LEU A 2 -1.20 -9.90 -27.46
CA LEU A 2 -0.62 -8.54 -27.24
C LEU A 2 -0.39 -8.22 -25.77
N LEU A 3 -1.28 -8.62 -24.87
CA LEU A 3 -1.16 -8.45 -23.45
C LEU A 3 0.00 -9.24 -22.86
N GLU A 4 0.11 -10.51 -23.21
CA GLU A 4 1.17 -11.42 -22.76
C GLU A 4 2.54 -10.90 -23.21
N LEU A 5 2.61 -10.41 -24.45
CA LEU A 5 3.82 -9.81 -25.01
C LEU A 5 4.17 -8.50 -24.29
N GLY A 6 3.16 -7.65 -24.00
CA GLY A 6 3.32 -6.42 -23.24
C GLY A 6 3.80 -6.68 -21.81
N MET A 7 3.20 -7.65 -21.12
CA MET A 7 3.65 -8.08 -19.80
C MET A 7 5.07 -8.65 -19.83
N GLY A 8 5.36 -9.53 -20.78
CA GLY A 8 6.70 -10.11 -20.93
C GLY A 8 7.76 -9.03 -21.13
N LEU A 9 7.53 -8.09 -22.03
CA LEU A 9 8.44 -6.96 -22.28
C LEU A 9 8.57 -6.06 -21.06
N GLY A 10 7.46 -5.77 -20.37
CA GLY A 10 7.46 -4.96 -19.14
C GLY A 10 8.28 -5.59 -18.03
N LEU A 11 8.13 -6.90 -17.80
CA LEU A 11 8.91 -7.64 -16.81
C LEU A 11 10.39 -7.74 -17.16
N VAL A 12 10.73 -7.89 -18.44
CA VAL A 12 12.13 -7.86 -18.91
C VAL A 12 12.73 -6.47 -18.70
N ALA A 13 12.00 -5.41 -19.01
CA ALA A 13 12.44 -4.04 -18.77
C ALA A 13 12.64 -3.75 -17.28
N LEU A 14 11.71 -4.21 -16.43
CA LEU A 14 11.82 -4.12 -14.97
C LEU A 14 13.06 -4.87 -14.46
N CYS A 15 13.26 -6.10 -14.93
CA CYS A 15 14.43 -6.92 -14.59
C CYS A 15 15.73 -6.21 -14.98
N TRP A 16 15.79 -5.68 -16.20
CA TRP A 16 16.96 -4.96 -16.67
C TRP A 16 17.25 -3.72 -15.81
N TRP A 17 16.20 -2.96 -15.48
CA TRP A 17 16.34 -1.74 -14.68
C TRP A 17 16.62 -2.02 -13.19
N GLU A 18 15.83 -2.88 -12.52
CA GLU A 18 16.00 -3.13 -11.08
C GLU A 18 17.21 -4.02 -10.77
N VAL A 19 17.45 -5.05 -11.58
CA VAL A 19 18.45 -6.08 -11.27
C VAL A 19 19.81 -5.74 -11.89
N PHE A 20 19.85 -5.43 -13.17
CA PHE A 20 21.13 -5.15 -13.86
C PHE A 20 21.60 -3.72 -13.63
N GLN A 21 20.73 -2.74 -13.76
CA GLN A 21 21.06 -1.33 -13.50
C GLN A 21 20.99 -0.98 -12.02
N ARG A 22 20.34 -1.82 -11.20
CA ARG A 22 20.05 -1.54 -9.78
C ARG A 22 19.42 -0.17 -9.57
N GLY A 23 18.59 0.24 -10.55
CA GLY A 23 18.14 1.62 -10.74
C GLY A 23 17.41 2.19 -9.54
N LEU A 24 16.59 1.38 -8.85
CA LEU A 24 15.85 1.82 -7.67
C LEU A 24 16.80 2.19 -6.50
N VAL A 25 17.82 1.35 -6.23
CA VAL A 25 18.78 1.56 -5.15
C VAL A 25 19.79 2.65 -5.52
N VAL A 26 20.28 2.65 -6.77
CA VAL A 26 21.18 3.69 -7.29
C VAL A 26 20.51 5.05 -7.17
N ALA A 27 19.27 5.20 -7.63
CA ALA A 27 18.54 6.46 -7.55
C ALA A 27 18.38 6.96 -6.11
N GLN A 28 18.11 6.06 -5.15
CA GLN A 28 18.03 6.42 -3.73
C GLN A 28 19.37 6.97 -3.20
N LEU A 29 20.46 6.31 -3.54
CA LEU A 29 21.78 6.71 -3.06
C LEU A 29 22.29 7.97 -3.75
N GLU A 30 22.07 8.14 -5.05
CA GLU A 30 22.45 9.34 -5.81
C GLU A 30 21.72 10.58 -5.32
N ASP A 31 20.41 10.46 -5.07
CA ASP A 31 19.60 11.57 -4.56
C ASP A 31 20.07 12.03 -3.16
N ILE A 32 20.44 11.10 -2.29
CA ILE A 32 20.96 11.44 -0.96
C ILE A 32 22.36 12.05 -1.04
N LEU A 33 23.21 11.57 -1.94
CA LEU A 33 24.55 12.15 -2.16
C LEU A 33 24.47 13.56 -2.76
N LEU A 34 23.53 13.80 -3.68
CA LEU A 34 23.24 15.13 -4.23
C LEU A 34 22.88 16.13 -3.12
N LEU A 35 22.05 15.72 -2.17
CA LEU A 35 21.62 16.55 -1.04
C LEU A 35 22.78 16.91 -0.10
N ASN A 36 23.77 16.01 0.05
CA ASN A 36 24.88 16.19 1.00
C ASN A 36 26.13 16.77 0.38
N ALA A 37 26.42 16.53 -0.90
CA ALA A 37 27.69 16.91 -1.55
C ALA A 37 27.56 18.08 -2.53
N ASN A 38 26.35 18.55 -2.86
CA ASN A 38 26.09 19.59 -3.88
C ASN A 38 26.70 19.30 -5.27
N GLN A 39 27.08 18.06 -5.54
CA GLN A 39 27.62 17.62 -6.82
C GLN A 39 26.90 16.33 -7.28
N PRO A 40 26.63 16.20 -8.58
CA PRO A 40 26.05 14.96 -9.12
C PRO A 40 27.12 13.87 -9.06
N ILE A 41 26.91 12.90 -8.20
CA ILE A 41 27.76 11.71 -8.06
C ILE A 41 27.01 10.55 -8.68
N THR A 42 27.63 9.92 -9.69
CA THR A 42 27.09 8.68 -10.27
C THR A 42 27.63 7.47 -9.53
N ILE A 43 26.76 6.58 -9.10
CA ILE A 43 27.14 5.36 -8.39
C ILE A 43 27.27 4.23 -9.39
N ASP A 44 28.42 3.53 -9.36
CA ASP A 44 28.58 2.29 -10.12
C ASP A 44 27.65 1.21 -9.56
N PRO A 45 26.69 0.69 -10.36
CA PRO A 45 25.76 -0.37 -9.92
C PRO A 45 26.47 -1.60 -9.36
N SER A 46 27.69 -1.89 -9.78
CA SER A 46 28.46 -3.05 -9.32
C SER A 46 28.79 -3.02 -7.82
N LEU A 47 28.81 -1.83 -7.19
CA LEU A 47 29.06 -1.66 -5.76
C LEU A 47 27.91 -2.14 -4.87
N ILE A 48 26.70 -2.24 -5.42
CA ILE A 48 25.50 -2.64 -4.67
C ILE A 48 25.42 -4.18 -4.63
N PRO A 49 25.37 -4.81 -3.45
CA PRO A 49 25.29 -6.27 -3.35
C PRO A 49 23.94 -6.79 -3.84
N TRP A 50 23.93 -7.96 -4.45
CA TRP A 50 22.74 -8.64 -4.95
C TRP A 50 21.67 -8.85 -3.87
N ALA A 51 22.09 -9.07 -2.63
CA ALA A 51 21.22 -9.27 -1.49
C ALA A 51 20.29 -8.09 -1.23
N ALA A 52 20.67 -6.87 -1.64
CA ALA A 52 19.85 -5.68 -1.50
C ALA A 52 18.82 -5.50 -2.62
N VAL A 53 18.94 -6.23 -3.72
CA VAL A 53 18.16 -5.98 -4.95
C VAL A 53 17.13 -7.09 -5.22
N TRP A 54 17.55 -8.37 -5.16
CA TRP A 54 16.69 -9.46 -5.59
C TRP A 54 15.40 -9.63 -4.77
N PRO A 55 15.36 -9.39 -3.43
CA PRO A 55 14.11 -9.53 -2.68
C PRO A 55 13.05 -8.52 -3.13
N THR A 56 13.47 -7.26 -3.34
CA THR A 56 12.62 -6.18 -3.84
C THR A 56 12.11 -6.50 -5.24
N PHE A 57 12.98 -6.96 -6.13
CA PHE A 57 12.60 -7.36 -7.49
C PHE A 57 11.55 -8.48 -7.50
N VAL A 58 11.73 -9.54 -6.71
CA VAL A 58 10.75 -10.63 -6.60
C VAL A 58 9.40 -10.10 -6.10
N SER A 59 9.43 -9.23 -5.11
CA SER A 59 8.23 -8.58 -4.57
C SER A 59 7.49 -7.78 -5.64
N HIS A 60 8.22 -6.96 -6.41
CA HIS A 60 7.62 -6.14 -7.47
C HIS A 60 7.06 -6.97 -8.63
N VAL A 61 7.77 -8.03 -9.07
CA VAL A 61 7.27 -8.94 -10.11
C VAL A 61 5.95 -9.58 -9.69
N LEU A 62 5.88 -10.09 -8.46
CA LEU A 62 4.65 -10.70 -7.95
C LEU A 62 3.52 -9.68 -7.83
N LEU A 63 3.80 -8.51 -7.24
CA LEU A 63 2.80 -7.47 -7.10
C LEU A 63 2.28 -6.98 -8.45
N ILE A 64 3.17 -6.68 -9.40
CA ILE A 64 2.79 -6.19 -10.75
C ILE A 64 1.95 -7.24 -11.47
N THR A 65 2.32 -8.53 -11.38
CA THR A 65 1.55 -9.61 -11.99
C THR A 65 0.14 -9.69 -11.42
N LEU A 66 -0.02 -9.61 -10.10
CA LEU A 66 -1.32 -9.60 -9.43
C LEU A 66 -2.15 -8.35 -9.79
N MET A 67 -1.51 -7.18 -9.82
CA MET A 67 -2.17 -5.92 -10.20
C MET A 67 -2.66 -5.92 -11.64
N VAL A 68 -1.86 -6.45 -12.57
CA VAL A 68 -2.25 -6.57 -13.97
C VAL A 68 -3.44 -7.51 -14.11
N ALA A 69 -3.38 -8.69 -13.49
CA ALA A 69 -4.51 -9.64 -13.52
C ALA A 69 -5.79 -9.01 -12.93
N ALA A 70 -5.69 -8.37 -11.77
CA ALA A 70 -6.82 -7.69 -11.14
C ALA A 70 -7.39 -6.56 -12.01
N SER A 71 -6.51 -5.75 -12.65
CA SER A 71 -6.93 -4.63 -13.49
C SER A 71 -7.70 -5.08 -14.74
N PHE A 72 -7.26 -6.17 -15.39
CA PHE A 72 -7.97 -6.66 -16.57
C PHE A 72 -9.33 -7.26 -16.24
N ILE A 73 -9.43 -8.02 -15.15
CA ILE A 73 -10.71 -8.56 -14.69
C ILE A 73 -11.66 -7.41 -14.28
N ASP A 74 -11.12 -6.39 -13.60
CA ASP A 74 -11.91 -5.23 -13.18
C ASP A 74 -12.43 -4.41 -14.37
N ILE A 75 -11.66 -4.29 -15.46
CA ILE A 75 -12.11 -3.63 -16.70
C ILE A 75 -13.23 -4.43 -17.37
N ASP A 76 -13.09 -5.75 -17.45
CA ASP A 76 -14.03 -6.62 -18.15
C ASP A 76 -15.31 -6.87 -17.33
N GLU A 77 -15.16 -7.25 -16.06
CA GLU A 77 -16.26 -7.69 -15.19
C GLU A 77 -16.74 -6.61 -14.20
N LYS A 78 -15.98 -5.50 -14.05
CA LYS A 78 -16.20 -4.43 -13.06
C LYS A 78 -16.22 -4.93 -11.61
N ILE A 79 -15.47 -5.99 -11.36
CA ILE A 79 -15.32 -6.65 -10.06
C ILE A 79 -13.87 -7.07 -9.89
N ILE A 80 -13.29 -6.77 -8.75
CA ILE A 80 -11.97 -7.29 -8.35
C ILE A 80 -12.20 -8.57 -7.54
N PRO A 81 -11.74 -9.74 -8.04
CA PRO A 81 -11.99 -11.01 -7.37
C PRO A 81 -11.14 -11.18 -6.10
N ASP A 82 -11.76 -11.70 -5.05
CA ASP A 82 -11.08 -12.03 -3.79
C ASP A 82 -10.05 -13.16 -3.99
N GLU A 83 -10.21 -13.97 -5.03
CA GLU A 83 -9.29 -15.02 -5.46
C GLU A 83 -7.90 -14.51 -5.85
N ILE A 84 -7.77 -13.22 -6.16
CA ILE A 84 -6.49 -12.56 -6.43
C ILE A 84 -6.02 -11.78 -5.19
N THR A 85 -6.91 -10.99 -4.60
CA THR A 85 -6.53 -10.07 -3.52
C THR A 85 -6.19 -10.79 -2.22
N VAL A 86 -6.91 -11.87 -1.88
CA VAL A 86 -6.65 -12.63 -0.66
C VAL A 86 -5.34 -13.42 -0.74
N PRO A 87 -5.09 -14.28 -1.76
CA PRO A 87 -3.79 -14.93 -1.89
C PRO A 87 -2.63 -13.94 -2.06
N GLY A 88 -2.85 -12.85 -2.80
CA GLY A 88 -1.85 -11.78 -2.95
C GLY A 88 -1.47 -11.15 -1.61
N THR A 89 -2.45 -10.88 -0.74
CA THR A 89 -2.20 -10.39 0.63
C THR A 89 -1.35 -11.36 1.44
N PHE A 90 -1.65 -12.66 1.39
CA PHE A 90 -0.82 -13.69 2.05
C PHE A 90 0.61 -13.69 1.51
N LEU A 91 0.78 -13.63 0.19
CA LEU A 91 2.10 -13.60 -0.44
C LEU A 91 2.90 -12.37 0.02
N GLY A 92 2.30 -11.18 0.04
CA GLY A 92 2.96 -9.96 0.52
C GLY A 92 3.37 -10.06 1.99
N VAL A 93 2.49 -10.54 2.86
CA VAL A 93 2.78 -10.75 4.30
C VAL A 93 3.91 -11.76 4.50
N ILE A 94 3.89 -12.89 3.78
CA ILE A 94 4.93 -13.94 3.86
C ILE A 94 6.27 -13.39 3.35
N LEU A 95 6.27 -12.70 2.21
CA LEU A 95 7.49 -12.11 1.65
C LEU A 95 8.11 -11.10 2.63
N ALA A 96 7.32 -10.20 3.19
CA ALA A 96 7.81 -9.20 4.14
C ALA A 96 8.37 -9.85 5.43
N ALA A 97 7.79 -10.96 5.89
CA ALA A 97 8.29 -11.70 7.05
C ALA A 97 9.58 -12.48 6.75
N CYS A 98 9.63 -13.17 5.60
CA CYS A 98 10.77 -14.01 5.23
C CYS A 98 11.93 -13.21 4.62
N LEU A 99 11.61 -12.14 3.91
CA LEU A 99 12.54 -11.28 3.17
C LEU A 99 12.23 -9.81 3.46
N PRO A 100 12.64 -9.26 4.60
CA PRO A 100 12.32 -7.87 4.98
C PRO A 100 12.79 -6.84 3.96
N LEU A 101 13.87 -7.12 3.22
CA LEU A 101 14.38 -6.31 2.10
C LEU A 101 13.47 -6.37 0.84
N SER A 102 12.36 -7.11 0.87
CA SER A 102 11.35 -7.11 -0.20
C SER A 102 10.49 -5.85 -0.24
N LEU A 103 10.49 -5.07 0.84
CA LEU A 103 9.87 -3.76 0.91
C LEU A 103 10.67 -2.73 0.13
N LEU A 104 10.07 -1.57 -0.15
CA LEU A 104 10.73 -0.50 -0.90
C LEU A 104 12.02 -0.05 -0.20
N PRO A 105 13.13 0.11 -0.92
CA PRO A 105 14.42 0.46 -0.32
C PRO A 105 14.49 1.94 0.06
N LEU A 106 15.18 2.22 1.14
CA LEU A 106 15.61 3.56 1.56
C LEU A 106 17.13 3.57 1.69
N GLY A 107 17.77 4.62 1.15
CA GLY A 107 19.18 4.88 1.39
C GLY A 107 19.38 5.64 2.70
N THR A 108 20.38 5.27 3.49
CA THR A 108 20.75 5.98 4.74
C THR A 108 22.25 6.10 4.88
N PHE A 109 22.70 7.16 5.52
CA PHE A 109 24.11 7.35 5.92
C PHE A 109 24.35 7.00 7.39
N PRO A 110 25.62 6.78 7.81
CA PRO A 110 25.97 6.16 9.10
C PRO A 110 25.52 6.87 10.37
N LEU A 111 24.87 8.05 10.30
CA LEU A 111 24.31 8.70 11.49
C LEU A 111 23.23 7.86 12.18
N ASN A 112 22.52 7.01 11.43
CA ASN A 112 21.56 6.05 11.94
C ASN A 112 21.76 4.74 11.18
N VAL A 113 22.65 3.87 11.65
CA VAL A 113 22.82 2.53 11.07
C VAL A 113 21.53 1.75 11.28
N PRO A 114 20.81 1.40 10.21
CA PRO A 114 19.56 0.67 10.35
C PRO A 114 19.84 -0.77 10.81
N LEU A 115 19.00 -1.28 11.71
CA LEU A 115 19.02 -2.68 12.16
C LEU A 115 18.93 -3.69 10.99
N LEU A 116 18.25 -3.29 9.93
CA LEU A 116 18.08 -4.02 8.68
C LEU A 116 18.65 -3.16 7.57
N GLY A 117 19.87 -3.41 7.19
CA GLY A 117 20.48 -2.69 6.09
C GLY A 117 21.61 -3.49 5.44
N THR A 118 21.76 -3.29 4.15
CA THR A 118 22.89 -3.83 3.40
C THR A 118 23.90 -2.71 3.21
N GLU A 119 25.13 -2.94 3.65
CA GLU A 119 26.22 -2.00 3.52
C GLU A 119 26.65 -1.86 2.05
N VAL A 120 26.79 -0.62 1.58
CA VAL A 120 27.32 -0.29 0.26
C VAL A 120 28.62 0.48 0.44
N PRO A 121 29.77 -0.13 0.16
CA PRO A 121 31.06 0.52 0.29
C PRO A 121 31.27 1.57 -0.81
N LEU A 122 31.20 2.83 -0.44
CA LEU A 122 31.47 3.96 -1.36
C LEU A 122 32.97 4.35 -1.43
N ALA A 123 33.86 3.46 -0.98
CA ALA A 123 35.29 3.74 -0.86
C ALA A 123 35.98 4.20 -2.16
N LYS A 124 35.42 3.88 -3.34
CA LYS A 124 35.92 4.37 -4.64
C LYS A 124 35.52 5.83 -4.89
N LEU A 125 34.45 6.32 -4.30
CA LEU A 125 33.92 7.69 -4.48
C LEU A 125 34.30 8.59 -3.30
N ALA A 126 34.26 8.04 -2.08
CA ALA A 126 34.63 8.73 -0.85
C ALA A 126 35.19 7.71 0.16
N PRO A 127 36.53 7.69 0.41
CA PRO A 127 37.20 6.65 1.21
C PRO A 127 36.71 6.49 2.66
N GLN A 128 35.94 7.47 3.17
CA GLN A 128 35.41 7.46 4.53
C GLN A 128 33.88 7.37 4.60
N LEU A 129 33.20 7.23 3.45
CA LEU A 129 31.75 7.23 3.40
C LEU A 129 31.24 5.83 3.11
N THR A 130 30.42 5.34 4.01
CA THR A 130 29.66 4.09 3.84
C THR A 130 28.17 4.44 3.79
N ALA A 131 27.43 3.94 2.82
CA ALA A 131 26.00 4.07 2.76
C ALA A 131 25.33 2.74 3.07
N TYR A 132 24.11 2.77 3.55
CA TYR A 132 23.30 1.60 3.82
C TYR A 132 22.01 1.68 3.03
N VAL A 133 21.58 0.53 2.51
CA VAL A 133 20.26 0.35 1.91
C VAL A 133 19.41 -0.47 2.88
N ALA A 134 18.34 0.11 3.35
CA ALA A 134 17.41 -0.50 4.30
C ALA A 134 15.99 -0.51 3.74
N PRO A 135 15.10 -1.41 4.20
CA PRO A 135 13.69 -1.33 3.83
C PRO A 135 13.00 -0.14 4.48
N ALA A 136 11.99 0.42 3.80
CA ALA A 136 11.08 1.41 4.36
C ALA A 136 10.20 0.73 5.43
N THR A 137 10.64 0.76 6.68
CA THR A 137 9.92 0.15 7.81
C THR A 137 8.73 1.00 8.26
N LEU A 138 7.90 0.44 9.16
CA LEU A 138 6.75 1.12 9.74
C LEU A 138 7.07 2.52 10.25
N SER A 139 8.20 2.67 10.96
CA SER A 139 8.62 3.91 11.62
C SER A 139 9.45 4.84 10.74
N ALA A 140 9.79 4.46 9.49
CA ALA A 140 10.53 5.36 8.60
C ALA A 140 9.70 6.61 8.25
N PRO A 141 10.30 7.82 8.20
CA PRO A 141 11.73 8.18 8.32
C PRO A 141 12.22 8.41 9.75
N ASN A 142 11.35 8.43 10.72
CA ASN A 142 11.68 8.64 12.13
C ASN A 142 11.06 7.50 12.99
N ALA A 143 11.53 7.37 14.24
CA ALA A 143 11.07 6.31 15.15
C ALA A 143 9.64 6.54 15.68
N TRP A 144 8.73 7.06 14.88
CA TRP A 144 7.33 7.21 15.26
C TRP A 144 6.47 6.15 14.57
N PRO A 145 5.62 5.47 15.31
CA PRO A 145 5.41 5.49 16.79
C PRO A 145 6.52 4.75 17.54
N GLU A 146 7.30 5.44 18.32
CA GLU A 146 8.38 5.06 19.23
C GLU A 146 8.84 3.58 19.18
N SER A 147 9.52 3.17 18.11
CA SER A 147 10.06 1.80 17.92
C SER A 147 9.01 0.69 18.10
N LEU A 148 7.79 0.91 17.65
CA LEU A 148 6.70 -0.05 17.75
C LEU A 148 7.01 -1.35 16.98
N ASP A 149 7.86 -1.27 15.96
CA ASP A 149 8.37 -2.37 15.18
C ASP A 149 9.45 -3.22 15.91
N ALA A 150 10.03 -2.74 17.03
CA ALA A 150 11.01 -3.51 17.77
C ALA A 150 10.36 -4.68 18.55
N ALA A 151 10.90 -5.91 18.39
CA ALA A 151 10.58 -7.05 19.22
C ALA A 151 11.63 -7.19 20.37
N PRO A 152 11.26 -7.69 21.52
CA PRO A 152 10.00 -8.30 21.96
C PRO A 152 9.00 -7.32 22.63
N ASN A 153 8.61 -6.26 21.98
CA ASN A 153 7.65 -5.30 22.51
C ASN A 153 6.20 -5.85 22.40
N TRP A 154 5.53 -6.06 23.55
CA TRP A 154 4.15 -6.56 23.59
C TRP A 154 3.16 -5.62 22.88
N LYS A 155 3.42 -4.31 22.84
CA LYS A 155 2.58 -3.32 22.13
C LYS A 155 2.61 -3.57 20.64
N SER A 156 3.77 -3.93 20.08
CA SER A 156 3.91 -4.27 18.67
C SER A 156 3.16 -5.56 18.31
N LEU A 157 3.20 -6.58 19.18
CA LEU A 157 2.42 -7.80 19.00
C LEU A 157 0.92 -7.52 18.96
N VAL A 158 0.42 -6.72 19.92
CA VAL A 158 -0.99 -6.32 19.95
C VAL A 158 -1.37 -5.55 18.68
N ALA A 159 -0.52 -4.64 18.21
CA ALA A 159 -0.75 -3.90 16.98
C ALA A 159 -0.82 -4.85 15.76
N GLY A 160 0.12 -5.76 15.62
CA GLY A 160 0.12 -6.75 14.53
C GLY A 160 -1.11 -7.66 14.55
N LEU A 161 -1.48 -8.18 15.72
CA LEU A 161 -2.69 -8.98 15.88
C LEU A 161 -3.95 -8.16 15.58
N ALA A 162 -4.02 -6.90 16.02
CA ALA A 162 -5.15 -6.03 15.70
C ALA A 162 -5.28 -5.80 14.19
N CYS A 163 -4.19 -5.55 13.48
CA CYS A 163 -4.18 -5.42 12.02
C CYS A 163 -4.69 -6.69 11.34
N TRP A 164 -4.23 -7.86 11.78
CA TRP A 164 -4.67 -9.14 11.26
C TRP A 164 -6.17 -9.39 11.46
N TRP A 165 -6.67 -9.15 12.67
CA TRP A 165 -8.09 -9.31 12.98
C TRP A 165 -8.97 -8.30 12.26
N LEU A 166 -8.50 -7.06 12.03
CA LEU A 166 -9.20 -6.08 11.19
C LEU A 166 -9.32 -6.56 9.75
N TRP A 167 -8.26 -7.17 9.20
CA TRP A 167 -8.33 -7.76 7.86
C TRP A 167 -9.28 -8.96 7.80
N CYS A 168 -9.21 -9.88 8.77
CA CYS A 168 -10.17 -10.99 8.86
C CYS A 168 -11.62 -10.48 8.96
N PHE A 169 -11.84 -9.38 9.68
CA PHE A 169 -13.13 -8.72 9.75
C PHE A 169 -13.55 -8.14 8.39
N ALA A 170 -12.65 -7.54 7.64
CA ALA A 170 -12.92 -7.00 6.31
C ALA A 170 -13.37 -8.08 5.30
N LEU A 171 -12.87 -9.31 5.45
CA LEU A 171 -13.25 -10.45 4.62
C LEU A 171 -14.63 -11.05 4.99
N THR A 172 -15.28 -10.58 6.08
CA THR A 172 -16.61 -11.11 6.43
C THR A 172 -17.67 -10.65 5.42
N PRO A 173 -18.61 -11.54 5.00
CA PRO A 173 -19.66 -11.17 4.06
C PRO A 173 -20.50 -10.00 4.56
N ARG A 174 -20.92 -9.11 3.66
CA ARG A 174 -21.70 -7.91 3.98
C ARG A 174 -22.96 -8.24 4.76
N ILE A 175 -23.08 -7.66 5.96
CA ILE A 175 -24.17 -7.96 6.91
C ILE A 175 -25.33 -6.95 6.81
N TRP A 176 -25.21 -5.90 5.98
CA TRP A 176 -26.10 -4.74 5.98
C TRP A 176 -27.26 -4.84 4.98
N ARG A 177 -28.39 -5.37 5.42
CA ARG A 177 -29.70 -5.09 4.81
C ARG A 177 -30.76 -5.05 5.92
N GLY A 178 -31.21 -3.84 6.28
CA GLY A 178 -32.40 -3.67 7.15
C GLY A 178 -32.43 -2.39 7.99
N ARG A 179 -33.59 -1.74 8.04
CA ARG A 179 -33.94 -0.61 8.92
C ARG A 179 -34.18 -1.11 10.35
N ARG A 180 -33.14 -1.21 11.18
CA ARG A 180 -33.27 -1.53 12.62
C ARG A 180 -32.58 -0.48 13.47
N SER A 181 -33.01 -0.35 14.76
CA SER A 181 -32.39 0.55 15.75
C SER A 181 -30.88 0.27 15.92
N ALA A 182 -30.08 1.32 16.19
CA ALA A 182 -28.61 1.24 16.28
C ALA A 182 -28.11 0.18 17.30
N ILE A 183 -28.75 0.05 18.45
CA ILE A 183 -28.35 -0.88 19.50
C ILE A 183 -28.67 -2.33 19.12
N SER A 184 -29.81 -2.59 18.48
CA SER A 184 -30.15 -3.94 18.00
C SER A 184 -29.28 -4.34 16.80
N LYS A 185 -28.88 -3.37 15.97
CA LYS A 185 -27.88 -3.58 14.90
C LYS A 185 -26.54 -4.04 15.47
N LEU A 186 -26.02 -3.35 16.49
CA LEU A 186 -24.74 -3.69 17.09
C LEU A 186 -24.73 -5.12 17.64
N LYS A 187 -25.73 -5.53 18.40
CA LYS A 187 -25.84 -6.92 18.93
C LYS A 187 -25.91 -7.99 17.82
N VAL A 188 -26.64 -7.72 16.75
CA VAL A 188 -26.74 -8.65 15.62
C VAL A 188 -25.41 -8.72 14.85
N ILE A 189 -24.76 -7.58 14.63
CA ILE A 189 -23.45 -7.50 13.98
C ILE A 189 -22.44 -8.29 14.79
N THR A 190 -22.30 -8.02 16.09
CA THR A 190 -21.33 -8.72 16.95
C THR A 190 -21.54 -10.24 16.94
N ARG A 191 -22.79 -10.72 17.09
CA ARG A 191 -23.09 -12.16 17.03
C ARG A 191 -22.78 -12.79 15.67
N ARG A 192 -23.03 -12.08 14.57
CA ARG A 192 -22.71 -12.59 13.22
C ARG A 192 -21.22 -12.57 12.95
N VAL A 193 -20.53 -11.48 13.28
CA VAL A 193 -19.08 -11.38 13.15
C VAL A 193 -18.39 -12.49 13.92
N VAL A 194 -18.75 -12.69 15.20
CA VAL A 194 -18.21 -13.81 16.00
C VAL A 194 -18.51 -15.15 15.34
N ARG A 195 -19.72 -15.37 14.82
CA ARG A 195 -20.10 -16.61 14.15
C ARG A 195 -19.30 -16.85 12.86
N GLU A 196 -19.13 -15.82 12.03
CA GLU A 196 -18.39 -15.94 10.76
C GLU A 196 -16.89 -16.11 11.03
N LEU A 197 -16.32 -15.39 12.00
CA LEU A 197 -14.93 -15.56 12.42
C LEU A 197 -14.64 -16.91 13.08
N THR A 198 -15.66 -17.60 13.61
CA THR A 198 -15.50 -18.95 14.17
C THR A 198 -15.78 -20.07 13.16
N ARG A 199 -16.31 -19.75 11.97
CA ARG A 199 -16.58 -20.74 10.92
C ARG A 199 -15.38 -20.93 9.99
N PRO A 200 -15.07 -22.16 9.56
CA PRO A 200 -14.12 -22.34 8.47
C PRO A 200 -14.69 -21.73 7.16
N PRO A 201 -13.86 -21.12 6.28
CA PRO A 201 -12.39 -21.03 6.39
C PRO A 201 -11.86 -19.86 7.22
N LEU A 202 -12.64 -18.81 7.49
CA LEU A 202 -12.16 -17.58 8.14
C LEU A 202 -11.63 -17.80 9.56
N GLY A 203 -12.29 -18.67 10.34
CA GLY A 203 -11.82 -19.00 11.68
C GLY A 203 -10.45 -19.67 11.69
N VAL A 204 -10.20 -20.55 10.73
CA VAL A 204 -8.88 -21.21 10.56
C VAL A 204 -7.83 -20.17 10.17
N ILE A 205 -8.14 -19.30 9.21
CA ILE A 205 -7.25 -18.22 8.77
C ILE A 205 -6.90 -17.30 9.95
N ALA A 206 -7.91 -16.87 10.72
CA ALA A 206 -7.71 -15.99 11.87
C ALA A 206 -6.81 -16.63 12.93
N LEU A 207 -7.06 -17.91 13.28
CA LEU A 207 -6.29 -18.63 14.30
C LEU A 207 -4.87 -18.92 13.82
N VAL A 208 -4.72 -19.53 12.65
CA VAL A 208 -3.40 -19.90 12.10
C VAL A 208 -2.54 -18.67 11.87
N GLY A 209 -3.13 -17.60 11.31
CA GLY A 209 -2.42 -16.33 11.13
C GLY A 209 -2.00 -15.70 12.46
N SER A 210 -2.86 -15.74 13.51
CA SER A 210 -2.49 -15.23 14.83
C SER A 210 -1.33 -16.02 15.45
N LEU A 211 -1.33 -17.36 15.30
CA LEU A 211 -0.23 -18.20 15.76
C LEU A 211 1.06 -17.94 14.97
N ALA A 212 0.96 -17.77 13.65
CA ALA A 212 2.10 -17.46 12.81
C ALA A 212 2.71 -16.08 13.17
N ILE A 213 1.87 -15.05 13.37
CA ILE A 213 2.30 -13.72 13.80
C ILE A 213 3.02 -13.79 15.15
N ALA A 214 2.46 -14.50 16.13
CA ALA A 214 3.10 -14.70 17.41
C ALA A 214 4.43 -15.48 17.28
N GLY A 215 4.49 -16.47 16.40
CA GLY A 215 5.70 -17.23 16.10
C GLY A 215 6.81 -16.33 15.50
N VAL A 216 6.50 -15.51 14.52
CA VAL A 216 7.45 -14.56 13.92
C VAL A 216 7.89 -13.52 14.94
N TRP A 217 6.99 -13.04 15.80
CA TRP A 217 7.34 -12.11 16.88
C TRP A 217 8.34 -12.70 17.87
N LEU A 218 8.22 -14.02 18.18
CA LEU A 218 9.15 -14.73 19.04
C LEU A 218 10.49 -15.06 18.33
N TRP A 219 10.46 -15.21 17.02
CA TRP A 219 11.62 -15.67 16.24
C TRP A 219 12.71 -14.61 16.09
N GLY A 220 12.34 -13.35 15.79
CA GLY A 220 13.40 -12.39 15.56
C GLY A 220 12.97 -11.01 15.03
N GLU A 221 13.86 -10.06 15.31
CA GLU A 221 13.67 -8.63 15.05
C GLU A 221 13.45 -8.31 13.58
N ALA A 222 14.27 -8.88 12.70
CA ALA A 222 14.24 -8.61 11.26
C ALA A 222 12.92 -9.05 10.60
N ALA A 223 12.53 -10.30 10.83
CA ALA A 223 11.30 -10.86 10.32
C ALA A 223 10.08 -10.14 10.90
N TRP A 224 10.15 -9.74 12.17
CA TRP A 224 9.08 -9.00 12.83
C TRP A 224 8.88 -7.61 12.24
N ILE A 225 9.96 -6.85 12.03
CA ILE A 225 9.91 -5.52 11.43
C ILE A 225 9.23 -5.56 10.05
N GLY A 226 9.65 -6.51 9.19
CA GLY A 226 9.03 -6.69 7.87
C GLY A 226 7.55 -7.07 7.97
N LEU A 227 7.23 -8.07 8.79
CA LEU A 227 5.85 -8.53 9.00
C LEU A 227 4.94 -7.42 9.51
N LEU A 228 5.36 -6.69 10.54
CA LEU A 228 4.55 -5.62 11.12
C LEU A 228 4.35 -4.48 10.13
N THR A 229 5.39 -4.13 9.35
CA THR A 229 5.29 -3.12 8.29
C THR A 229 4.25 -3.52 7.25
N ALA A 230 4.24 -4.77 6.80
CA ALA A 230 3.24 -5.29 5.87
C ALA A 230 1.83 -5.29 6.46
N LEU A 231 1.66 -5.70 7.72
CA LEU A 231 0.36 -5.72 8.40
C LEU A 231 -0.21 -4.31 8.60
N VAL A 232 0.61 -3.35 8.98
CA VAL A 232 0.19 -1.94 9.08
C VAL A 232 -0.09 -1.37 7.69
N GLY A 233 0.77 -1.67 6.71
CA GLY A 233 0.55 -1.33 5.30
C GLY A 233 -0.82 -1.79 4.81
N LEU A 234 -1.17 -3.04 5.07
CA LEU A 234 -2.48 -3.64 4.74
C LEU A 234 -3.65 -2.82 5.31
N VAL A 235 -3.60 -2.50 6.60
CA VAL A 235 -4.72 -1.83 7.29
C VAL A 235 -4.81 -0.36 6.92
N VAL A 236 -3.69 0.35 6.87
CA VAL A 236 -3.67 1.78 6.54
C VAL A 236 -4.10 2.00 5.09
N SER A 237 -3.56 1.23 4.16
CA SER A 237 -3.88 1.37 2.73
C SER A 237 -5.35 1.06 2.42
N GLY A 238 -5.86 -0.06 2.93
CA GLY A 238 -7.28 -0.38 2.80
C GLY A 238 -8.18 0.59 3.54
N GLY A 239 -7.74 1.06 4.71
CA GLY A 239 -8.44 2.06 5.51
C GLY A 239 -8.64 3.39 4.78
N LEU A 240 -7.62 3.88 4.04
CA LEU A 240 -7.71 5.09 3.22
C LEU A 240 -8.85 4.99 2.19
N VAL A 241 -8.86 3.92 1.39
CA VAL A 241 -9.89 3.69 0.37
C VAL A 241 -11.25 3.44 1.01
N TRP A 242 -11.28 2.70 2.13
CA TRP A 242 -12.52 2.41 2.85
C TRP A 242 -13.17 3.68 3.43
N ILE A 243 -12.38 4.62 3.97
CA ILE A 243 -12.88 5.92 4.46
C ILE A 243 -13.48 6.72 3.31
N VAL A 244 -12.81 6.81 2.15
CA VAL A 244 -13.37 7.48 0.96
C VAL A 244 -14.68 6.84 0.54
N ARG A 245 -14.76 5.51 0.52
CA ARG A 245 -15.99 4.78 0.21
C ARG A 245 -17.11 5.13 1.20
N LEU A 246 -16.82 5.19 2.50
CA LEU A 246 -17.83 5.55 3.52
C LEU A 246 -18.29 7.00 3.38
N VAL A 247 -17.35 7.94 3.29
CA VAL A 247 -17.63 9.37 3.16
C VAL A 247 -18.38 9.66 1.86
N GLY A 248 -17.89 9.12 0.75
CA GLY A 248 -18.52 9.27 -0.55
C GLY A 248 -19.93 8.69 -0.60
N SER A 249 -20.12 7.48 -0.05
CA SER A 249 -21.44 6.83 -0.03
C SER A 249 -22.42 7.58 0.88
N ALA A 250 -21.95 8.09 2.03
CA ALA A 250 -22.78 8.91 2.91
C ALA A 250 -23.17 10.25 2.28
N ALA A 251 -22.25 10.89 1.56
CA ALA A 251 -22.49 12.17 0.90
C ALA A 251 -23.40 12.06 -0.33
N LEU A 252 -23.22 10.98 -1.13
CA LEU A 252 -23.94 10.79 -2.39
C LEU A 252 -25.25 9.99 -2.24
N GLY A 253 -25.51 9.39 -1.08
CA GLY A 253 -26.69 8.53 -0.84
C GLY A 253 -26.69 7.19 -1.59
N ARG A 254 -25.61 6.86 -2.29
CA ARG A 254 -25.41 5.60 -3.05
C ARG A 254 -23.98 5.08 -2.84
N GLU A 255 -23.74 3.82 -3.18
CA GLU A 255 -22.37 3.30 -3.13
C GLU A 255 -21.46 4.10 -4.06
N ALA A 256 -20.42 4.72 -3.49
CA ALA A 256 -19.48 5.57 -4.22
C ALA A 256 -18.38 4.76 -4.91
N MET A 257 -18.02 3.58 -4.34
CA MET A 257 -16.88 2.76 -4.77
C MET A 257 -17.09 1.30 -4.40
N GLY A 258 -16.55 0.37 -5.19
CA GLY A 258 -16.55 -1.07 -4.91
C GLY A 258 -15.75 -1.43 -3.65
N PHE A 259 -16.08 -2.56 -3.03
CA PHE A 259 -15.26 -3.08 -1.92
C PHE A 259 -13.99 -3.75 -2.43
N GLY A 260 -13.98 -4.20 -3.69
CA GLY A 260 -12.82 -4.76 -4.36
C GLY A 260 -11.63 -3.79 -4.42
N ASP A 261 -11.88 -2.47 -4.59
CA ASP A 261 -10.82 -1.45 -4.54
C ASP A 261 -10.14 -1.39 -3.16
N VAL A 262 -10.93 -1.62 -2.08
CA VAL A 262 -10.40 -1.68 -0.71
C VAL A 262 -9.50 -2.90 -0.54
N THR A 263 -9.94 -4.09 -0.97
CA THR A 263 -9.16 -5.33 -0.84
C THR A 263 -7.93 -5.32 -1.75
N LEU A 264 -8.01 -4.71 -2.93
CA LEU A 264 -6.87 -4.48 -3.82
C LEU A 264 -5.82 -3.60 -3.14
N MET A 265 -6.25 -2.48 -2.56
CA MET A 265 -5.32 -1.56 -1.89
C MET A 265 -4.74 -2.19 -0.61
N MET A 266 -5.49 -3.02 0.11
CA MET A 266 -4.98 -3.85 1.21
C MET A 266 -3.85 -4.76 0.73
N MET A 267 -4.02 -5.46 -0.39
CA MET A 267 -2.99 -6.29 -0.99
C MET A 267 -1.75 -5.47 -1.35
N ILE A 268 -1.89 -4.35 -2.08
CA ILE A 268 -0.78 -3.47 -2.44
C ILE A 268 -0.01 -3.02 -1.19
N GLY A 269 -0.73 -2.72 -0.11
CA GLY A 269 -0.16 -2.28 1.15
C GLY A 269 0.76 -3.28 1.83
N THR A 270 0.55 -4.59 1.62
CA THR A 270 1.43 -5.63 2.17
C THR A 270 2.80 -5.69 1.48
N PHE A 271 2.88 -5.25 0.24
CA PHE A 271 4.12 -5.24 -0.55
C PHE A 271 4.89 -3.93 -0.41
N LEU A 272 4.18 -2.78 -0.45
CA LEU A 272 4.81 -1.46 -0.52
C LEU A 272 4.92 -0.75 0.84
N GLY A 273 4.18 -1.20 1.84
CA GLY A 273 4.08 -0.50 3.13
C GLY A 273 3.11 0.69 3.08
N TRP A 274 2.84 1.29 4.25
CA TRP A 274 1.81 2.30 4.40
C TRP A 274 2.20 3.66 3.80
N GLN A 275 3.48 4.06 3.88
CA GLN A 275 3.96 5.33 3.37
C GLN A 275 3.76 5.43 1.84
N ALA A 276 4.23 4.42 1.12
CA ALA A 276 4.07 4.33 -0.32
C ALA A 276 2.59 4.31 -0.71
N CYS A 277 1.75 3.59 0.04
CA CYS A 277 0.32 3.52 -0.23
C CYS A 277 -0.43 4.84 -0.01
N VAL A 278 0.02 5.69 0.91
CA VAL A 278 -0.49 7.06 1.00
C VAL A 278 -0.22 7.82 -0.30
N VAL A 279 0.98 7.69 -0.84
CA VAL A 279 1.32 8.34 -2.12
C VAL A 279 0.51 7.75 -3.27
N VAL A 280 0.39 6.42 -3.36
CA VAL A 280 -0.45 5.73 -4.36
C VAL A 280 -1.88 6.27 -4.33
N PHE A 281 -2.45 6.41 -3.15
CA PHE A 281 -3.80 6.92 -2.95
C PHE A 281 -3.99 8.33 -3.53
N PHE A 282 -3.01 9.21 -3.37
CA PHE A 282 -3.08 10.57 -3.95
C PHE A 282 -2.72 10.61 -5.44
N VAL A 283 -1.90 9.71 -5.95
CA VAL A 283 -1.51 9.63 -7.37
C VAL A 283 -2.60 9.00 -8.23
N ALA A 284 -3.32 8.01 -7.73
CA ALA A 284 -4.34 7.28 -8.48
C ALA A 284 -5.43 8.17 -9.13
N PRO A 285 -5.99 9.20 -8.47
CA PRO A 285 -6.94 10.12 -9.09
C PRO A 285 -6.37 10.89 -10.29
N PHE A 286 -5.07 11.21 -10.30
CA PHE A 286 -4.45 11.88 -11.46
C PHE A 286 -4.36 10.94 -12.65
N ALA A 287 -4.06 9.65 -12.45
CA ALA A 287 -4.13 8.64 -13.50
C ALA A 287 -5.56 8.55 -14.07
N GLY A 288 -6.56 8.53 -13.19
CA GLY A 288 -7.98 8.56 -13.58
C GLY A 288 -8.36 9.81 -14.36
N LEU A 289 -7.87 10.97 -13.96
CA LEU A 289 -8.10 12.24 -14.67
C LEU A 289 -7.52 12.21 -16.09
N VAL A 290 -6.28 11.77 -16.24
CA VAL A 290 -5.61 11.67 -17.56
C VAL A 290 -6.40 10.76 -18.49
N ILE A 291 -6.79 9.58 -18.01
CA ILE A 291 -7.56 8.61 -18.82
C ILE A 291 -8.97 9.14 -19.10
N GLY A 292 -9.63 9.77 -18.12
CA GLY A 292 -10.94 10.38 -18.31
C GLY A 292 -10.94 11.50 -19.36
N VAL A 293 -9.91 12.35 -19.37
CA VAL A 293 -9.73 13.37 -20.41
C VAL A 293 -9.51 12.71 -21.78
N LEU A 294 -8.68 11.66 -21.84
CA LEU A 294 -8.42 10.94 -23.09
C LEU A 294 -9.71 10.28 -23.64
N GLN A 295 -10.54 9.70 -22.78
CA GLN A 295 -11.85 9.15 -23.16
C GLN A 295 -12.80 10.23 -23.66
N ALA A 296 -12.86 11.37 -22.98
CA ALA A 296 -13.69 12.51 -23.42
C ALA A 296 -13.30 12.99 -24.82
N VAL A 297 -12.00 13.04 -25.12
CA VAL A 297 -11.49 13.41 -26.46
C VAL A 297 -11.80 12.33 -27.51
N THR A 298 -11.71 11.06 -27.14
CA THR A 298 -11.97 9.92 -28.06
C THR A 298 -13.46 9.56 -28.16
N LYS A 299 -14.35 10.27 -27.46
CA LYS A 299 -15.82 10.04 -27.40
C LYS A 299 -16.17 8.58 -27.05
N ARG A 300 -15.40 7.95 -26.18
CA ARG A 300 -15.70 6.63 -25.63
C ARG A 300 -16.43 6.82 -24.29
N ASP A 301 -17.60 6.22 -24.17
CA ASP A 301 -18.45 6.29 -22.96
C ASP A 301 -18.22 5.11 -21.99
N ASP A 302 -17.11 4.39 -22.15
CA ASP A 302 -16.81 3.24 -21.30
C ASP A 302 -16.44 3.70 -19.88
N VAL A 303 -17.20 3.30 -18.91
CA VAL A 303 -16.89 3.56 -17.48
C VAL A 303 -15.76 2.64 -17.07
N ILE A 304 -14.56 3.20 -16.85
CA ILE A 304 -13.43 2.46 -16.33
C ILE A 304 -13.52 2.42 -14.79
N PRO A 305 -13.44 1.23 -14.19
CA PRO A 305 -13.43 1.08 -12.74
C PRO A 305 -12.18 1.71 -12.10
N TYR A 306 -12.22 1.94 -10.78
CA TYR A 306 -11.14 2.66 -10.08
C TYR A 306 -9.88 1.80 -9.84
N GLY A 307 -10.02 0.47 -9.77
CA GLY A 307 -8.92 -0.47 -9.52
C GLY A 307 -7.70 -0.28 -10.41
N PRO A 308 -7.85 -0.19 -11.76
CA PRO A 308 -6.73 0.07 -12.66
C PRO A 308 -5.96 1.35 -12.36
N PHE A 309 -6.63 2.41 -11.87
CA PHE A 309 -5.95 3.66 -11.51
C PHE A 309 -5.10 3.52 -10.25
N LEU A 310 -5.57 2.72 -9.28
CA LEU A 310 -4.77 2.35 -8.11
C LEU A 310 -3.52 1.56 -8.52
N CYS A 311 -3.66 0.61 -9.45
CA CYS A 311 -2.55 -0.17 -9.97
C CYS A 311 -1.54 0.69 -10.73
N LEU A 312 -2.00 1.64 -11.56
CA LEU A 312 -1.12 2.61 -12.23
C LEU A 312 -0.41 3.53 -11.22
N GLY A 313 -1.11 3.99 -10.20
CA GLY A 313 -0.51 4.75 -9.10
C GLY A 313 0.57 3.97 -8.36
N ALA A 314 0.32 2.68 -8.08
CA ALA A 314 1.30 1.80 -7.45
C ALA A 314 2.52 1.56 -8.35
N LEU A 315 2.32 1.32 -9.63
CA LEU A 315 3.40 1.17 -10.61
C LEU A 315 4.24 2.46 -10.71
N PHE A 316 3.60 3.62 -10.75
CA PHE A 316 4.29 4.91 -10.72
C PHE A 316 5.17 5.05 -9.46
N VAL A 317 4.63 4.72 -8.28
CA VAL A 317 5.39 4.78 -7.03
C VAL A 317 6.56 3.82 -7.04
N ILE A 318 6.40 2.58 -7.51
CA ILE A 318 7.49 1.60 -7.63
C ILE A 318 8.64 2.17 -8.50
N VAL A 319 8.31 2.68 -9.69
CA VAL A 319 9.32 3.14 -10.65
C VAL A 319 10.01 4.43 -10.16
N TYR A 320 9.27 5.35 -9.58
CA TYR A 320 9.78 6.68 -9.19
C TYR A 320 10.01 6.82 -7.69
N TRP A 321 10.10 5.70 -6.94
CA TRP A 321 10.16 5.71 -5.48
C TRP A 321 11.19 6.66 -4.90
N ALA A 322 12.42 6.66 -5.41
CA ALA A 322 13.49 7.53 -4.92
C ALA A 322 13.08 9.01 -4.99
N SER A 323 12.72 9.47 -6.18
CA SER A 323 12.34 10.87 -6.42
C SER A 323 11.05 11.27 -5.69
N VAL A 324 10.13 10.33 -5.51
CA VAL A 324 8.90 10.55 -4.75
C VAL A 324 9.20 10.67 -3.27
N TRP A 325 9.95 9.72 -2.71
CA TRP A 325 10.28 9.70 -1.30
C TRP A 325 10.96 10.98 -0.84
N ASN A 326 11.97 11.43 -1.55
CA ASN A 326 12.73 12.65 -1.21
C ASN A 326 11.85 13.91 -1.16
N ARG A 327 10.75 13.95 -1.91
CA ARG A 327 9.81 15.07 -1.88
C ARG A 327 8.78 14.95 -0.76
N VAL A 328 8.38 13.74 -0.40
CA VAL A 328 7.28 13.50 0.56
C VAL A 328 7.76 13.12 1.95
N GLU A 329 9.02 12.76 2.12
CA GLU A 329 9.61 12.35 3.40
C GLU A 329 9.33 13.37 4.51
N PHE A 330 9.47 14.66 4.21
CA PHE A 330 9.17 15.74 5.14
C PHE A 330 7.74 15.65 5.71
N ALA A 331 6.75 15.26 4.91
CA ALA A 331 5.38 15.10 5.37
C ALA A 331 5.26 13.97 6.42
N PHE A 332 6.02 12.89 6.26
CA PHE A 332 6.05 11.79 7.22
C PHE A 332 6.84 12.11 8.50
N GLN A 333 7.76 13.10 8.45
CA GLN A 333 8.47 13.59 9.63
C GLN A 333 7.57 14.40 10.57
N LEU A 334 6.40 14.88 10.10
CA LEU A 334 5.47 15.67 10.91
C LEU A 334 4.76 14.88 12.03
N GLY A 335 4.99 13.57 12.15
CA GLY A 335 4.43 12.71 13.21
C GLY A 335 2.89 12.74 13.21
N TRP A 336 2.29 13.08 14.35
CA TRP A 336 0.82 13.12 14.52
C TRP A 336 0.11 14.13 13.63
N LEU A 337 0.80 15.15 13.12
CA LEU A 337 0.19 16.13 12.24
C LEU A 337 -0.24 15.52 10.91
N MET A 338 0.52 14.54 10.41
CA MET A 338 0.19 13.86 9.15
C MET A 338 -1.17 13.14 9.18
N PRO A 339 -1.49 12.25 10.16
CA PRO A 339 -2.83 11.68 10.27
C PRO A 339 -3.93 12.75 10.49
N ALA A 340 -3.64 13.82 11.23
CA ALA A 340 -4.59 14.91 11.44
C ALA A 340 -4.93 15.65 10.12
N VAL A 341 -3.94 15.91 9.28
CA VAL A 341 -4.13 16.51 7.95
C VAL A 341 -4.93 15.57 7.05
N LEU A 342 -4.61 14.26 7.02
CA LEU A 342 -5.40 13.28 6.27
C LEU A 342 -6.86 13.25 6.72
N PHE A 343 -7.11 13.27 8.02
CA PHE A 343 -8.46 13.32 8.56
C PHE A 343 -9.20 14.60 8.13
N ALA A 344 -8.54 15.76 8.20
CA ALA A 344 -9.11 17.03 7.71
C ALA A 344 -9.42 16.98 6.21
N CYS A 345 -8.56 16.38 5.39
CA CYS A 345 -8.80 16.18 3.96
C CYS A 345 -10.05 15.31 3.71
N PHE A 346 -10.25 14.23 4.46
CA PHE A 346 -11.45 13.39 4.33
C PHE A 346 -12.73 14.11 4.77
N LEU A 347 -12.68 14.92 5.82
CA LEU A 347 -13.81 15.77 6.22
C LEU A 347 -14.14 16.77 5.13
N LEU A 348 -13.13 17.45 4.57
CA LEU A 348 -13.31 18.42 3.49
C LEU A 348 -13.90 17.75 2.26
N LEU A 349 -13.41 16.57 1.87
CA LEU A 349 -13.97 15.77 0.78
C LEU A 349 -15.47 15.51 1.01
N GLY A 350 -15.83 15.07 2.21
CA GLY A 350 -17.24 14.81 2.58
C GLY A 350 -18.12 16.06 2.44
N VAL A 351 -17.63 17.19 2.93
CA VAL A 351 -18.34 18.49 2.82
C VAL A 351 -18.52 18.90 1.37
N ILE A 352 -17.46 18.83 0.55
CA ILE A 352 -17.51 19.18 -0.87
C ILE A 352 -18.50 18.29 -1.62
N LEU A 353 -18.46 16.98 -1.41
CA LEU A 353 -19.38 16.03 -2.04
C LEU A 353 -20.83 16.27 -1.59
N PHE A 354 -21.06 16.57 -0.32
CA PHE A 354 -22.38 16.90 0.20
C PHE A 354 -22.93 18.18 -0.42
N ILE A 355 -22.13 19.25 -0.48
CA ILE A 355 -22.51 20.52 -1.13
C ILE A 355 -22.82 20.29 -2.60
N TRP A 356 -21.97 19.54 -3.31
CA TRP A 356 -22.19 19.18 -4.71
C TRP A 356 -23.51 18.44 -4.92
N GLN A 357 -23.83 17.48 -4.05
CA GLN A 357 -25.10 16.75 -4.09
C GLN A 357 -26.29 17.68 -3.90
N GLN A 358 -26.22 18.64 -2.95
CA GLN A 358 -27.28 19.62 -2.71
C GLN A 358 -27.48 20.56 -3.92
N ILE A 359 -26.39 20.99 -4.53
CA ILE A 359 -26.43 21.82 -5.76
C ILE A 359 -27.08 21.03 -6.89
N LYS A 360 -26.68 19.77 -7.09
CA LYS A 360 -27.22 18.92 -8.15
C LYS A 360 -28.73 18.70 -7.99
N ILE A 361 -29.20 18.43 -6.77
CA ILE A 361 -30.63 18.28 -6.47
C ILE A 361 -31.41 19.57 -6.78
N ARG A 362 -30.86 20.74 -6.40
CA ARG A 362 -31.52 22.02 -6.60
C ARG A 362 -31.55 22.50 -8.06
N LEU A 363 -30.45 22.25 -8.82
CA LEU A 363 -30.33 22.74 -10.20
C LEU A 363 -30.97 21.82 -11.23
N PHE A 364 -30.92 20.51 -11.02
CA PHE A 364 -31.30 19.52 -12.02
C PHE A 364 -32.53 18.68 -11.63
N GLY A 365 -33.10 18.87 -10.44
CA GLY A 365 -34.26 18.10 -9.98
C GLY A 365 -34.04 16.58 -9.85
N TRP A 366 -32.80 16.13 -9.84
CA TRP A 366 -32.40 14.70 -9.86
C TRP A 366 -32.32 14.12 -8.44
N GLY A 367 -33.40 14.23 -7.72
CA GLY A 367 -33.58 13.66 -6.40
C GLY A 367 -34.92 12.96 -6.32
N GLU A 368 -34.98 11.69 -6.71
CA GLU A 368 -36.10 10.75 -6.55
C GLU A 368 -36.58 10.16 -7.88
N SER A 369 -35.83 9.22 -8.38
CA SER A 369 -36.37 8.06 -9.11
C SER A 369 -35.19 7.09 -9.39
N GLU A 370 -34.98 6.18 -8.44
CA GLU A 370 -34.76 4.73 -8.70
C GLU A 370 -34.47 4.01 -7.38
#